data_999ec97fcefbc82231fdedd5a0ee3182
#
_entry.id   999ec97fcefbc82231fdedd5a0ee3182
#
_cell.length_a   1.000
_cell.length_b   1.000
_cell.length_c   1.000
_cell.angle_alpha   90.00
_cell.angle_beta   90.00
_cell.angle_gamma   90.00
#
_symmetry.space_group_name_H-M   'P 1'
#
loop_
_entity.id
_entity.type
_entity.pdbx_description
1 polymer ?
#
loop_
_entity_poly.entity_id
_entity_poly.type
_entity_poly.pdbx_seq_one_letter_code
_entity_poly.pdbx_strand_id
1 'polypeptide(L)'
;MTLYKKNICIISSSRAEFGIIRNLAKSLIKLKTINTEVVLIGSHNIQTHKKSVNEINDLNIKKFHQINLPNKNDLPDDILNRSSLLLKKISKLFKKKKYNLLLVLGDRYEILITSYAAVMHKIPIAHLSGGDETLGSYDNQFRNAITKFSNFHFATNELSKKRILKMGENKKKVYNFGSLSIQNIKETSKISKISLEKEYKIKFKKKNFIVTYHPETLSTDLDKKISLILDSINYFKDYFFIFTSPNNDEGANKIKRKILKYVKTRKNFKYITSLGQKNYFKFLMHVDGVIGNSSSGVHEVPSFKIGTINIGDRQLGRQKINSVINVNYSKADIIRAIKKVSRLLSQRSTAG
;
A
#
# COMPACT_ATOMS: atom_id res chain seq x y z
N MET A 1 40.17 -16.60 -2.61
CA MET A 1 38.90 -17.00 -3.26
C MET A 1 37.96 -15.80 -3.34
N THR A 2 37.77 -15.22 -4.50
CA THR A 2 36.81 -14.11 -4.67
C THR A 2 35.40 -14.71 -4.54
N LEU A 3 34.72 -14.50 -3.41
CA LEU A 3 33.36 -14.95 -3.21
C LEU A 3 32.45 -14.35 -4.28
N TYR A 4 31.94 -15.18 -5.17
CA TYR A 4 31.00 -14.75 -6.22
C TYR A 4 29.73 -14.22 -5.59
N LYS A 5 29.53 -12.89 -5.66
CA LYS A 5 28.35 -12.25 -5.05
C LYS A 5 27.09 -12.61 -5.80
N LYS A 6 26.04 -13.01 -5.06
CA LYS A 6 24.71 -13.24 -5.63
C LYS A 6 24.02 -11.91 -5.94
N ASN A 7 23.44 -11.77 -7.13
CA ASN A 7 22.72 -10.58 -7.56
C ASN A 7 21.24 -10.73 -7.19
N ILE A 8 20.73 -9.86 -6.34
CA ILE A 8 19.30 -9.80 -5.96
C ILE A 8 18.69 -8.54 -6.55
N CYS A 9 17.57 -8.70 -7.24
CA CYS A 9 16.74 -7.60 -7.75
C CYS A 9 15.51 -7.43 -6.87
N ILE A 10 15.30 -6.24 -6.34
CA ILE A 10 14.08 -5.86 -5.60
C ILE A 10 13.23 -4.99 -6.52
N ILE A 11 11.99 -5.42 -6.78
CA ILE A 11 11.04 -4.64 -7.57
C ILE A 11 10.08 -3.90 -6.63
N SER A 12 9.82 -2.63 -6.94
CA SER A 12 8.78 -1.83 -6.30
C SER A 12 7.96 -1.07 -7.32
N SER A 13 6.64 -1.19 -7.25
CA SER A 13 5.72 -0.56 -8.20
C SER A 13 5.09 0.74 -7.65
N SER A 14 5.20 0.98 -6.34
CA SER A 14 4.62 2.16 -5.71
C SER A 14 5.40 2.60 -4.47
N ARG A 15 5.20 3.88 -4.07
CA ARG A 15 5.77 4.40 -2.82
C ARG A 15 5.28 3.63 -1.58
N ALA A 16 4.04 3.19 -1.60
CA ALA A 16 3.49 2.41 -0.48
C ALA A 16 4.23 1.08 -0.32
N GLU A 17 4.45 0.35 -1.43
CA GLU A 17 5.24 -0.88 -1.43
C GLU A 17 6.69 -0.63 -1.03
N PHE A 18 7.34 0.38 -1.61
CA PHE A 18 8.72 0.72 -1.26
C PHE A 18 8.84 1.05 0.23
N GLY A 19 7.89 1.79 0.78
CA GLY A 19 7.82 2.04 2.22
C GLY A 19 7.88 0.75 3.04
N ILE A 20 7.15 -0.29 2.63
CA ILE A 20 7.12 -1.58 3.34
C ILE A 20 8.47 -2.31 3.26
N ILE A 21 9.07 -2.38 2.07
CA ILE A 21 10.30 -3.16 1.83
C ILE A 21 11.60 -2.39 2.11
N ARG A 22 11.53 -1.08 2.42
CA ARG A 22 12.71 -0.21 2.54
C ARG A 22 13.76 -0.71 3.52
N ASN A 23 13.35 -1.19 4.68
CA ASN A 23 14.28 -1.66 5.71
C ASN A 23 14.89 -3.01 5.33
N LEU A 24 14.13 -3.88 4.68
CA LEU A 24 14.65 -5.11 4.09
C LEU A 24 15.69 -4.79 3.00
N ALA A 25 15.39 -3.87 2.09
CA ALA A 25 16.32 -3.41 1.07
C ALA A 25 17.61 -2.87 1.68
N LYS A 26 17.50 -2.02 2.72
CA LYS A 26 18.64 -1.49 3.48
C LYS A 26 19.50 -2.60 4.11
N SER A 27 18.86 -3.61 4.68
CA SER A 27 19.54 -4.75 5.31
C SER A 27 20.27 -5.60 4.26
N LEU A 28 19.63 -5.90 3.14
CA LEU A 28 20.25 -6.67 2.04
C LEU A 28 21.45 -5.94 1.42
N ILE A 29 21.37 -4.62 1.24
CA ILE A 29 22.46 -3.81 0.70
C ILE A 29 23.70 -3.81 1.59
N LYS A 30 23.53 -3.93 2.91
CA LYS A 30 24.65 -4.00 3.86
C LYS A 30 25.40 -5.33 3.82
N LEU A 31 24.80 -6.39 3.27
CA LEU A 31 25.44 -7.70 3.21
C LEU A 31 26.54 -7.71 2.12
N LYS A 32 27.78 -7.93 2.53
CA LYS A 32 28.95 -7.97 1.63
C LYS A 32 28.92 -9.12 0.61
N THR A 33 28.18 -10.19 0.91
CA THR A 33 28.04 -11.39 0.08
C THR A 33 27.00 -11.27 -1.02
N ILE A 34 26.18 -10.21 -1.00
CA ILE A 34 25.07 -9.98 -1.91
C ILE A 34 25.26 -8.65 -2.63
N ASN A 35 24.91 -8.63 -3.91
CA ASN A 35 24.81 -7.42 -4.71
C ASN A 35 23.31 -7.13 -4.93
N THR A 36 22.79 -6.12 -4.25
CA THR A 36 21.36 -5.78 -4.30
C THR A 36 21.13 -4.58 -5.19
N GLU A 37 20.20 -4.71 -6.13
CA GLU A 37 19.69 -3.62 -6.97
C GLU A 37 18.21 -3.41 -6.71
N VAL A 38 17.74 -2.16 -6.74
CA VAL A 38 16.33 -1.80 -6.64
C VAL A 38 15.84 -1.32 -8.00
N VAL A 39 14.71 -1.83 -8.46
CA VAL A 39 14.07 -1.41 -9.71
C VAL A 39 12.71 -0.81 -9.41
N LEU A 40 12.56 0.46 -9.74
CA LEU A 40 11.34 1.23 -9.57
C LEU A 40 10.52 1.21 -10.86
N ILE A 41 9.27 0.80 -10.74
CA ILE A 41 8.33 0.73 -11.86
C ILE A 41 6.99 1.41 -11.47
N GLY A 42 6.03 1.44 -12.35
CA GLY A 42 4.66 1.87 -12.03
C GLY A 42 4.56 3.31 -11.54
N SER A 43 3.90 3.51 -10.42
CA SER A 43 3.57 4.84 -9.89
C SER A 43 4.75 5.64 -9.32
N HIS A 44 5.93 5.06 -9.21
CA HIS A 44 7.14 5.82 -8.83
C HIS A 44 7.49 6.92 -9.84
N ASN A 45 7.04 6.78 -11.09
CA ASN A 45 7.43 7.62 -12.22
C ASN A 45 6.49 8.80 -12.47
N ILE A 46 5.47 8.99 -11.66
CA ILE A 46 4.57 10.13 -11.79
C ILE A 46 5.31 11.38 -11.28
N GLN A 47 5.32 12.46 -12.07
CA GLN A 47 6.03 13.71 -11.74
C GLN A 47 5.65 14.27 -10.36
N THR A 48 4.43 14.02 -9.88
CA THR A 48 3.98 14.36 -8.52
C THR A 48 4.67 13.53 -7.42
N HIS A 49 5.42 12.48 -7.79
CA HIS A 49 6.09 11.55 -6.87
C HIS A 49 7.62 11.67 -6.86
N LYS A 50 8.20 12.82 -7.25
CA LYS A 50 9.66 13.11 -7.10
C LYS A 50 10.20 12.72 -5.72
N LYS A 51 9.35 12.70 -4.70
CA LYS A 51 9.68 12.25 -3.33
C LYS A 51 10.07 10.75 -3.24
N SER A 52 9.72 9.89 -4.22
CA SER A 52 10.12 8.48 -4.19
C SER A 52 11.62 8.31 -4.36
N VAL A 53 12.23 9.10 -5.24
CA VAL A 53 13.68 9.10 -5.46
C VAL A 53 14.41 9.61 -4.22
N ASN A 54 13.84 10.62 -3.53
CA ASN A 54 14.40 11.13 -2.28
C ASN A 54 14.39 10.06 -1.19
N GLU A 55 13.31 9.29 -1.05
CA GLU A 55 13.24 8.19 -0.07
C GLU A 55 14.31 7.09 -0.33
N ILE A 56 14.69 6.89 -1.59
CA ILE A 56 15.77 5.96 -1.98
C ILE A 56 17.13 6.56 -1.68
N ASN A 57 17.32 7.84 -1.98
CA ASN A 57 18.56 8.57 -1.69
C ASN A 57 18.82 8.62 -0.18
N ASP A 58 17.77 8.81 0.65
CA ASP A 58 17.86 8.77 2.12
C ASP A 58 18.37 7.43 2.66
N LEU A 59 18.25 6.35 1.90
CA LEU A 59 18.75 5.01 2.27
C LEU A 59 20.15 4.73 1.74
N ASN A 60 20.80 5.69 1.04
CA ASN A 60 22.09 5.49 0.36
C ASN A 60 22.08 4.30 -0.59
N ILE A 61 20.96 4.06 -1.28
CA ILE A 61 20.85 3.00 -2.28
C ILE A 61 21.55 3.46 -3.55
N LYS A 62 22.83 3.07 -3.71
CA LYS A 62 23.67 3.48 -4.85
C LYS A 62 23.27 2.83 -6.18
N LYS A 63 22.64 1.66 -6.15
CA LYS A 63 22.25 0.90 -7.35
C LYS A 63 20.74 0.79 -7.45
N PHE A 64 20.15 1.67 -8.22
CA PHE A 64 18.73 1.56 -8.58
C PHE A 64 18.49 1.87 -10.05
N HIS A 65 17.47 1.27 -10.60
CA HIS A 65 16.99 1.53 -11.96
C HIS A 65 15.55 2.05 -11.89
N GLN A 66 15.22 2.93 -12.80
CA GLN A 66 13.86 3.44 -12.95
C GLN A 66 13.35 3.13 -14.36
N ILE A 67 12.27 2.36 -14.44
CA ILE A 67 11.60 2.06 -15.69
C ILE A 67 10.42 3.01 -15.85
N ASN A 68 10.59 4.02 -16.68
CA ASN A 68 9.56 5.02 -16.96
C ASN A 68 8.49 4.45 -17.88
N LEU A 69 7.23 4.59 -17.44
CA LEU A 69 6.03 4.24 -18.20
C LEU A 69 5.18 5.50 -18.39
N PRO A 70 4.52 5.67 -19.53
CA PRO A 70 3.59 6.78 -19.73
C PRO A 70 2.44 6.64 -18.74
N ASN A 71 2.07 7.75 -18.10
CA ASN A 71 0.96 7.78 -17.15
C ASN A 71 -0.09 8.77 -17.65
N LYS A 72 -0.99 8.28 -18.54
CA LYS A 72 -2.03 9.13 -19.12
C LYS A 72 -3.36 8.93 -18.39
N ASN A 73 -3.92 7.73 -18.45
CA ASN A 73 -5.23 7.41 -17.90
C ASN A 73 -5.19 6.10 -17.09
N ASP A 74 -6.32 5.73 -16.52
CA ASP A 74 -6.54 4.51 -15.75
C ASP A 74 -7.62 3.60 -16.39
N LEU A 75 -7.82 3.74 -17.69
CA LEU A 75 -8.70 2.87 -18.46
C LEU A 75 -8.00 1.52 -18.73
N PRO A 76 -8.76 0.44 -18.96
CA PRO A 76 -8.21 -0.89 -19.23
C PRO A 76 -7.16 -0.90 -20.35
N ASP A 77 -7.45 -0.25 -21.48
CA ASP A 77 -6.51 -0.20 -22.62
C ASP A 77 -5.21 0.53 -22.26
N ASP A 78 -5.27 1.61 -21.47
CA ASP A 78 -4.08 2.32 -21.02
C ASP A 78 -3.24 1.44 -20.07
N ILE A 79 -3.88 0.65 -19.22
CA ILE A 79 -3.22 -0.30 -18.32
C ILE A 79 -2.56 -1.41 -19.15
N LEU A 80 -3.24 -1.98 -20.14
CA LEU A 80 -2.71 -3.01 -21.02
C LEU A 80 -1.54 -2.51 -21.86
N ASN A 81 -1.62 -1.30 -22.41
CA ASN A 81 -0.52 -0.67 -23.15
C ASN A 81 0.71 -0.45 -22.26
N ARG A 82 0.52 0.02 -21.01
CA ARG A 82 1.61 0.14 -20.03
C ARG A 82 2.20 -1.21 -19.66
N SER A 83 1.38 -2.24 -19.53
CA SER A 83 1.82 -3.61 -19.24
C SER A 83 2.69 -4.18 -20.35
N SER A 84 2.30 -4.00 -21.61
CA SER A 84 3.10 -4.40 -22.78
C SER A 84 4.46 -3.68 -22.81
N LEU A 85 4.46 -2.36 -22.59
CA LEU A 85 5.69 -1.58 -22.55
C LEU A 85 6.59 -1.97 -21.37
N LEU A 86 6.02 -2.23 -20.19
CA LEU A 86 6.74 -2.71 -19.03
C LEU A 86 7.39 -4.06 -19.32
N LEU A 87 6.65 -5.01 -19.90
CA LEU A 87 7.15 -6.32 -20.25
C LEU A 87 8.39 -6.22 -21.17
N LYS A 88 8.32 -5.39 -22.21
CA LYS A 88 9.45 -5.16 -23.12
C LYS A 88 10.67 -4.58 -22.39
N LYS A 89 10.49 -3.57 -21.54
CA LYS A 89 11.58 -2.89 -20.84
C LYS A 89 12.21 -3.77 -19.78
N ILE A 90 11.40 -4.48 -18.98
CA ILE A 90 11.91 -5.35 -17.91
C ILE A 90 12.62 -6.58 -18.48
N SER A 91 12.13 -7.16 -19.56
CA SER A 91 12.79 -8.26 -20.26
C SER A 91 14.16 -7.84 -20.78
N LYS A 92 14.27 -6.62 -21.36
CA LYS A 92 15.57 -6.07 -21.79
C LYS A 92 16.55 -5.92 -20.60
N LEU A 93 16.06 -5.50 -19.43
CA LEU A 93 16.86 -5.40 -18.21
C LEU A 93 17.33 -6.79 -17.76
N PHE A 94 16.44 -7.78 -17.70
CA PHE A 94 16.77 -9.15 -17.27
C PHE A 94 17.74 -9.85 -18.23
N LYS A 95 17.64 -9.59 -19.53
CA LYS A 95 18.62 -10.08 -20.52
C LYS A 95 20.02 -9.50 -20.28
N LYS A 96 20.10 -8.19 -19.93
CA LYS A 96 21.38 -7.51 -19.67
C LYS A 96 21.98 -7.86 -18.32
N LYS A 97 21.14 -8.07 -17.31
CA LYS A 97 21.52 -8.30 -15.91
C LYS A 97 21.16 -9.72 -15.49
N LYS A 98 22.16 -10.49 -15.07
CA LYS A 98 21.94 -11.85 -14.54
C LYS A 98 21.60 -11.78 -13.06
N TYR A 99 20.31 -11.85 -12.72
CA TYR A 99 19.85 -11.93 -11.33
C TYR A 99 19.74 -13.37 -10.87
N ASN A 100 20.13 -13.63 -9.63
CA ASN A 100 19.97 -14.94 -8.98
C ASN A 100 18.64 -15.06 -8.23
N LEU A 101 18.02 -13.93 -7.90
CA LEU A 101 16.73 -13.86 -7.23
C LEU A 101 16.03 -12.53 -7.53
N LEU A 102 14.75 -12.61 -7.83
CA LEU A 102 13.84 -11.49 -7.87
C LEU A 102 13.02 -11.46 -6.59
N LEU A 103 13.00 -10.34 -5.88
CA LEU A 103 12.17 -10.12 -4.70
C LEU A 103 11.04 -9.18 -5.06
N VAL A 104 9.81 -9.63 -4.87
CA VAL A 104 8.58 -8.90 -5.19
C VAL A 104 7.65 -8.83 -3.98
N LEU A 105 6.87 -7.76 -3.89
CA LEU A 105 5.88 -7.55 -2.83
C LEU A 105 4.49 -7.34 -3.43
N GLY A 106 3.50 -8.00 -2.86
CA GLY A 106 2.09 -7.68 -3.08
C GLY A 106 1.50 -8.27 -4.36
N ASP A 107 0.67 -7.47 -5.00
CA ASP A 107 -0.40 -7.97 -5.87
C ASP A 107 -0.75 -7.06 -7.05
N ARG A 108 0.08 -6.07 -7.34
CA ARG A 108 -0.20 -5.14 -8.42
C ARG A 108 0.08 -5.76 -9.79
N TYR A 109 -0.63 -5.28 -10.82
CA TYR A 109 -0.44 -5.77 -12.19
C TYR A 109 1.02 -5.59 -12.67
N GLU A 110 1.69 -4.53 -12.26
CA GLU A 110 3.10 -4.31 -12.61
C GLU A 110 4.01 -5.41 -12.04
N ILE A 111 3.70 -5.89 -10.83
CA ILE A 111 4.42 -7.00 -10.19
C ILE A 111 4.13 -8.31 -10.91
N LEU A 112 2.87 -8.55 -11.33
CA LEU A 112 2.50 -9.71 -12.13
C LEU A 112 3.28 -9.77 -13.44
N ILE A 113 3.31 -8.67 -14.21
CA ILE A 113 4.02 -8.58 -15.48
C ILE A 113 5.53 -8.81 -15.29
N THR A 114 6.09 -8.25 -14.23
CA THR A 114 7.50 -8.42 -13.90
C THR A 114 7.82 -9.87 -13.49
N SER A 115 6.92 -10.50 -12.74
CA SER A 115 7.05 -11.91 -12.33
C SER A 115 6.96 -12.85 -13.54
N TYR A 116 6.04 -12.59 -14.46
CA TYR A 116 5.96 -13.33 -15.73
C TYR A 116 7.27 -13.23 -16.51
N ALA A 117 7.83 -12.02 -16.67
CA ALA A 117 9.11 -11.84 -17.33
C ALA A 117 10.25 -12.61 -16.62
N ALA A 118 10.26 -12.64 -15.28
CA ALA A 118 11.26 -13.36 -14.51
C ALA A 118 11.20 -14.87 -14.76
N VAL A 119 10.01 -15.46 -14.82
CA VAL A 119 9.82 -16.89 -15.18
C VAL A 119 10.41 -17.18 -16.55
N MET A 120 10.12 -16.34 -17.56
CA MET A 120 10.64 -16.51 -18.93
C MET A 120 12.18 -16.41 -18.99
N HIS A 121 12.78 -15.59 -18.12
CA HIS A 121 14.23 -15.47 -17.97
C HIS A 121 14.84 -16.45 -16.96
N LYS A 122 14.07 -17.41 -16.44
CA LYS A 122 14.49 -18.41 -15.45
C LYS A 122 15.12 -17.78 -14.18
N ILE A 123 14.59 -16.62 -13.77
CA ILE A 123 15.01 -15.95 -12.54
C ILE A 123 14.07 -16.41 -11.41
N PRO A 124 14.59 -17.07 -10.35
CA PRO A 124 13.79 -17.46 -9.20
C PRO A 124 13.14 -16.24 -8.52
N ILE A 125 11.91 -16.42 -8.03
CA ILE A 125 11.12 -15.34 -7.44
C ILE A 125 10.88 -15.63 -5.95
N ALA A 126 11.09 -14.62 -5.10
CA ALA A 126 10.68 -14.57 -3.71
C ALA A 126 9.50 -13.60 -3.57
N HIS A 127 8.32 -14.12 -3.24
CA HIS A 127 7.09 -13.35 -3.09
C HIS A 127 6.81 -13.01 -1.64
N LEU A 128 6.76 -11.72 -1.32
CA LEU A 128 6.39 -11.19 -0.01
C LEU A 128 4.89 -10.86 -0.01
N SER A 129 4.20 -11.19 1.08
CA SER A 129 2.76 -10.95 1.27
C SER A 129 1.85 -11.72 0.31
N GLY A 130 2.28 -12.89 -0.15
CA GLY A 130 1.41 -13.86 -0.81
C GLY A 130 0.37 -14.45 0.14
N GLY A 131 -0.70 -15.04 -0.39
CA GLY A 131 -1.74 -15.73 0.37
C GLY A 131 -2.74 -14.85 1.12
N ASP A 132 -2.58 -13.54 1.09
CA ASP A 132 -3.62 -12.61 1.55
C ASP A 132 -4.82 -12.64 0.61
N GLU A 133 -6.01 -12.26 1.07
CA GLU A 133 -7.21 -12.12 0.24
C GLU A 133 -7.68 -10.67 0.15
N THR A 134 -8.20 -10.31 -1.01
CA THR A 134 -8.84 -9.02 -1.32
C THR A 134 -9.97 -9.29 -2.31
N LEU A 135 -11.07 -9.89 -1.83
CA LEU A 135 -12.12 -10.45 -2.70
C LEU A 135 -12.88 -9.39 -3.51
N GLY A 136 -12.87 -8.13 -3.09
CA GLY A 136 -13.48 -7.01 -3.83
C GLY A 136 -12.59 -6.38 -4.92
N SER A 137 -11.45 -7.01 -5.27
CA SER A 137 -10.51 -6.48 -6.27
C SER A 137 -9.85 -7.59 -7.07
N TYR A 138 -9.56 -7.33 -8.35
CA TYR A 138 -8.78 -8.25 -9.19
C TYR A 138 -7.33 -8.42 -8.69
N ASP A 139 -6.84 -7.59 -7.77
CA ASP A 139 -5.54 -7.79 -7.10
C ASP A 139 -5.42 -9.19 -6.49
N ASN A 140 -6.56 -9.79 -6.09
CA ASN A 140 -6.58 -11.14 -5.55
C ASN A 140 -6.11 -12.18 -6.57
N GLN A 141 -6.59 -12.07 -7.82
CA GLN A 141 -6.17 -12.95 -8.92
C GLN A 141 -4.69 -12.73 -9.25
N PHE A 142 -4.25 -11.48 -9.30
CA PHE A 142 -2.84 -11.15 -9.56
C PHE A 142 -1.92 -11.70 -8.47
N ARG A 143 -2.28 -11.56 -7.19
CA ARG A 143 -1.52 -12.12 -6.07
C ARG A 143 -1.38 -13.62 -6.17
N ASN A 144 -2.46 -14.32 -6.49
CA ASN A 144 -2.45 -15.78 -6.63
C ASN A 144 -1.57 -16.21 -7.81
N ALA A 145 -1.64 -15.52 -8.95
CA ALA A 145 -0.78 -15.80 -10.09
C ALA A 145 0.71 -15.54 -9.77
N ILE A 146 1.03 -14.42 -9.08
CA ILE A 146 2.39 -14.13 -8.63
C ILE A 146 2.88 -15.22 -7.67
N THR A 147 2.02 -15.68 -6.73
CA THR A 147 2.35 -16.80 -5.84
C THR A 147 2.71 -18.04 -6.66
N LYS A 148 1.92 -18.41 -7.68
CA LYS A 148 2.20 -19.56 -8.53
C LYS A 148 3.45 -19.46 -9.40
N PHE A 149 3.89 -18.24 -9.74
CA PHE A 149 5.16 -18.01 -10.43
C PHE A 149 6.37 -18.07 -9.49
N SER A 150 6.15 -18.04 -8.17
CA SER A 150 7.22 -17.84 -7.20
C SER A 150 7.80 -19.14 -6.67
N ASN A 151 9.09 -19.09 -6.32
CA ASN A 151 9.84 -20.22 -5.78
C ASN A 151 9.93 -20.21 -4.25
N PHE A 152 9.82 -19.01 -3.65
CA PHE A 152 9.86 -18.80 -2.20
C PHE A 152 8.73 -17.86 -1.79
N HIS A 153 8.08 -18.15 -0.66
CA HIS A 153 6.88 -17.46 -0.22
C HIS A 153 7.05 -16.98 1.22
N PHE A 154 6.83 -15.68 1.43
CA PHE A 154 6.94 -15.03 2.73
C PHE A 154 5.57 -14.45 3.10
N ALA A 155 4.78 -15.26 3.80
CA ALA A 155 3.46 -14.88 4.29
C ALA A 155 3.54 -13.90 5.47
N THR A 156 2.52 -13.08 5.64
CA THR A 156 2.41 -12.10 6.73
C THR A 156 1.78 -12.65 8.00
N ASN A 157 1.09 -13.79 7.91
CA ASN A 157 0.39 -14.44 9.01
C ASN A 157 0.11 -15.92 8.67
N GLU A 158 -0.36 -16.68 9.67
CA GLU A 158 -0.62 -18.12 9.51
C GLU A 158 -1.78 -18.43 8.55
N LEU A 159 -2.79 -17.56 8.47
CA LEU A 159 -3.90 -17.77 7.52
C LEU A 159 -3.40 -17.67 6.08
N SER A 160 -2.61 -16.65 5.77
CA SER A 160 -1.99 -16.47 4.46
C SER A 160 -1.03 -17.61 4.11
N LYS A 161 -0.23 -18.09 5.08
CA LYS A 161 0.61 -19.28 4.91
C LYS A 161 -0.21 -20.53 4.57
N LYS A 162 -1.30 -20.78 5.30
CA LYS A 162 -2.19 -21.90 5.03
C LYS A 162 -2.80 -21.84 3.62
N ARG A 163 -3.15 -20.66 3.14
CA ARG A 163 -3.68 -20.46 1.78
C ARG A 163 -2.64 -20.79 0.72
N ILE A 164 -1.40 -20.32 0.88
CA ILE A 164 -0.29 -20.65 -0.03
C ILE A 164 -0.08 -22.17 -0.09
N LEU A 165 -0.09 -22.85 1.05
CA LEU A 165 0.02 -24.31 1.09
C LEU A 165 -1.16 -25.02 0.40
N LYS A 166 -2.39 -24.51 0.55
CA LYS A 166 -3.57 -25.04 -0.17
C LYS A 166 -3.48 -24.84 -1.69
N MET A 167 -2.71 -23.85 -2.16
CA MET A 167 -2.41 -23.66 -3.58
C MET A 167 -1.39 -24.69 -4.12
N GLY A 168 -0.90 -25.62 -3.28
CA GLY A 168 0.02 -26.67 -3.67
C GLY A 168 1.49 -26.28 -3.62
N GLU A 169 1.85 -25.18 -2.92
CA GLU A 169 3.23 -24.75 -2.80
C GLU A 169 4.02 -25.61 -1.81
N ASN A 170 5.31 -25.81 -2.07
CA ASN A 170 6.17 -26.65 -1.25
C ASN A 170 6.34 -26.07 0.16
N LYS A 171 5.93 -26.84 1.18
CA LYS A 171 5.99 -26.44 2.61
C LYS A 171 7.38 -25.96 3.05
N LYS A 172 8.47 -26.52 2.50
CA LYS A 172 9.85 -26.13 2.82
C LYS A 172 10.23 -24.74 2.28
N LYS A 173 9.39 -24.17 1.40
CA LYS A 173 9.61 -22.87 0.75
C LYS A 173 8.58 -21.81 1.14
N VAL A 174 7.69 -22.12 2.10
CA VAL A 174 6.65 -21.22 2.60
C VAL A 174 6.95 -20.85 4.05
N TYR A 175 7.24 -19.57 4.26
CA TYR A 175 7.65 -19.01 5.55
C TYR A 175 6.60 -18.01 6.04
N ASN A 176 6.45 -17.91 7.38
CA ASN A 176 5.71 -16.83 8.03
C ASN A 176 6.66 -16.10 8.98
N PHE A 177 7.10 -14.91 8.59
CA PHE A 177 7.93 -14.03 9.41
C PHE A 177 7.19 -12.76 9.87
N GLY A 178 5.89 -12.73 9.66
CA GLY A 178 5.08 -11.55 9.95
C GLY A 178 5.18 -10.46 8.89
N SER A 179 4.55 -9.32 9.18
CA SER A 179 4.53 -8.19 8.25
C SER A 179 5.75 -7.29 8.45
N LEU A 180 6.43 -6.95 7.35
CA LEU A 180 7.53 -5.96 7.34
C LEU A 180 7.07 -4.58 7.83
N SER A 181 5.79 -4.23 7.65
CA SER A 181 5.23 -2.96 8.14
C SER A 181 5.33 -2.83 9.65
N ILE A 182 5.20 -3.93 10.40
CA ILE A 182 5.28 -3.89 11.88
C ILE A 182 6.68 -3.49 12.35
N GLN A 183 7.73 -3.99 11.69
CA GLN A 183 9.10 -3.55 11.96
C GLN A 183 9.26 -2.06 11.67
N ASN A 184 8.76 -1.59 10.54
CA ASN A 184 8.83 -0.18 10.14
C ASN A 184 8.09 0.74 11.15
N ILE A 185 6.98 0.29 11.74
CA ILE A 185 6.27 1.02 12.77
C ILE A 185 7.16 1.21 14.01
N LYS A 186 7.82 0.14 14.47
CA LYS A 186 8.73 0.19 15.65
C LYS A 186 9.90 1.15 15.44
N GLU A 187 10.38 1.26 14.19
CA GLU A 187 11.50 2.14 13.83
C GLU A 187 11.06 3.60 13.53
N THR A 188 9.75 3.86 13.49
CA THR A 188 9.26 5.21 13.21
C THR A 188 9.46 6.13 14.41
N SER A 189 10.24 7.19 14.22
CA SER A 189 10.45 8.21 15.24
C SER A 189 9.15 8.93 15.61
N LYS A 190 8.93 9.14 16.89
CA LYS A 190 7.85 9.99 17.38
C LYS A 190 8.04 11.42 16.87
N ILE A 191 6.94 12.10 16.62
CA ILE A 191 6.91 13.51 16.21
C ILE A 191 5.81 14.22 17.00
N SER A 192 6.02 15.48 17.31
CA SER A 192 4.97 16.27 17.97
C SER A 192 3.84 16.63 17.00
N LYS A 193 2.64 16.77 17.52
CA LYS A 193 1.46 17.22 16.78
C LYS A 193 1.70 18.57 16.11
N ILE A 194 2.33 19.51 16.83
CA ILE A 194 2.67 20.86 16.37
C ILE A 194 3.62 20.80 15.16
N SER A 195 4.61 19.91 15.17
CA SER A 195 5.54 19.75 14.05
C SER A 195 4.82 19.29 12.79
N LEU A 196 3.86 18.35 12.90
CA LEU A 196 3.04 17.94 11.76
C LEU A 196 2.14 19.07 11.25
N GLU A 197 1.52 19.83 12.15
CA GLU A 197 0.71 20.98 11.78
C GLU A 197 1.50 21.99 10.95
N LYS A 198 2.72 22.31 11.39
CA LYS A 198 3.63 23.22 10.69
C LYS A 198 4.08 22.66 9.33
N GLU A 199 4.55 21.41 9.30
CA GLU A 199 5.07 20.76 8.08
C GLU A 199 4.01 20.68 6.98
N TYR A 200 2.77 20.30 7.35
CA TYR A 200 1.68 20.06 6.39
C TYR A 200 0.72 21.23 6.23
N LYS A 201 0.96 22.35 6.94
CA LYS A 201 0.09 23.54 6.95
C LYS A 201 -1.37 23.15 7.24
N ILE A 202 -1.57 22.45 8.34
CA ILE A 202 -2.87 21.99 8.83
C ILE A 202 -3.06 22.43 10.29
N LYS A 203 -4.28 22.33 10.79
CA LYS A 203 -4.58 22.48 12.21
C LYS A 203 -5.49 21.30 12.62
N PHE A 204 -5.00 20.47 13.51
CA PHE A 204 -5.80 19.38 14.06
C PHE A 204 -6.96 19.94 14.89
N LYS A 205 -8.10 19.26 14.81
CA LYS A 205 -9.30 19.54 15.62
C LYS A 205 -9.40 18.55 16.78
N LYS A 206 -10.54 18.61 17.50
CA LYS A 206 -10.84 17.67 18.60
C LYS A 206 -10.84 16.20 18.13
N LYS A 207 -11.31 15.97 16.90
CA LYS A 207 -11.31 14.63 16.27
C LYS A 207 -10.74 14.72 14.85
N ASN A 208 -9.86 13.77 14.51
CA ASN A 208 -9.08 13.79 13.28
C ASN A 208 -9.07 12.41 12.64
N PHE A 209 -9.28 12.33 11.33
CA PHE A 209 -9.32 11.08 10.60
C PHE A 209 -8.50 11.16 9.31
N ILE A 210 -7.82 10.07 8.97
CA ILE A 210 -7.29 9.88 7.61
C ILE A 210 -8.34 9.13 6.79
N VAL A 211 -8.55 9.60 5.57
CA VAL A 211 -9.49 9.00 4.62
C VAL A 211 -8.73 8.52 3.39
N THR A 212 -8.71 7.21 3.16
CA THR A 212 -8.08 6.59 2.00
C THR A 212 -9.05 5.60 1.36
N TYR A 213 -9.58 5.96 0.20
CA TYR A 213 -10.52 5.11 -0.52
C TYR A 213 -9.99 4.79 -1.92
N HIS A 214 -9.85 3.50 -2.21
CA HIS A 214 -9.41 2.96 -3.48
C HIS A 214 -10.59 2.46 -4.31
N PRO A 215 -10.48 2.40 -5.66
CA PRO A 215 -11.49 1.75 -6.47
C PRO A 215 -11.72 0.30 -6.02
N GLU A 216 -12.95 -0.13 -6.04
CA GLU A 216 -13.33 -1.55 -6.04
C GLU A 216 -13.50 -1.96 -7.50
N THR A 217 -12.46 -2.54 -8.08
CA THR A 217 -12.36 -2.80 -9.52
C THR A 217 -13.41 -3.80 -10.06
N LEU A 218 -14.04 -4.55 -9.18
CA LEU A 218 -15.15 -5.45 -9.50
C LEU A 218 -16.54 -4.81 -9.33
N SER A 219 -16.61 -3.50 -9.04
CA SER A 219 -17.85 -2.78 -8.75
C SER A 219 -18.19 -1.74 -9.82
N THR A 220 -19.47 -1.62 -10.16
CA THR A 220 -19.98 -0.71 -11.21
C THR A 220 -20.34 0.69 -10.72
N ASP A 221 -20.68 0.89 -9.45
CA ASP A 221 -21.30 2.14 -8.93
C ASP A 221 -20.33 3.08 -8.20
N LEU A 222 -19.11 3.25 -8.74
CA LEU A 222 -18.05 4.02 -8.10
C LEU A 222 -18.45 5.46 -7.72
N ASP A 223 -19.22 6.13 -8.58
CA ASP A 223 -19.67 7.51 -8.35
C ASP A 223 -20.62 7.65 -7.17
N LYS A 224 -21.58 6.76 -7.08
CA LYS A 224 -22.55 6.73 -5.98
C LYS A 224 -21.83 6.42 -4.66
N LYS A 225 -20.93 5.43 -4.67
CA LYS A 225 -20.15 5.00 -3.50
C LYS A 225 -19.30 6.13 -2.94
N ILE A 226 -18.48 6.78 -3.77
CA ILE A 226 -17.64 7.89 -3.29
C ILE A 226 -18.47 9.11 -2.83
N SER A 227 -19.59 9.42 -3.48
CA SER A 227 -20.49 10.49 -3.04
C SER A 227 -21.05 10.21 -1.65
N LEU A 228 -21.56 9.00 -1.45
CA LEU A 228 -22.13 8.58 -0.18
C LEU A 228 -21.12 8.64 0.96
N ILE A 229 -19.87 8.23 0.70
CA ILE A 229 -18.76 8.33 1.68
C ILE A 229 -18.51 9.81 2.02
N LEU A 230 -18.37 10.67 1.02
CA LEU A 230 -18.09 12.09 1.22
C LEU A 230 -19.24 12.80 1.96
N ASP A 231 -20.49 12.46 1.65
CA ASP A 231 -21.68 13.02 2.31
C ASP A 231 -21.80 12.53 3.76
N SER A 232 -21.41 11.28 4.03
CA SER A 232 -21.36 10.75 5.40
C SER A 232 -20.32 11.48 6.26
N ILE A 233 -19.12 11.70 5.70
CA ILE A 233 -18.03 12.41 6.37
C ILE A 233 -18.40 13.89 6.59
N ASN A 234 -19.07 14.51 5.63
CA ASN A 234 -19.50 15.91 5.70
C ASN A 234 -20.53 16.20 6.81
N TYR A 235 -21.13 15.18 7.41
CA TYR A 235 -21.98 15.31 8.61
C TYR A 235 -21.19 15.88 9.79
N PHE A 236 -19.87 15.62 9.89
CA PHE A 236 -19.03 15.99 11.03
C PHE A 236 -18.26 17.30 10.77
N LYS A 237 -18.92 18.46 10.99
CA LYS A 237 -18.34 19.78 10.73
C LYS A 237 -17.18 20.14 11.67
N ASP A 238 -17.18 19.62 12.90
CA ASP A 238 -16.16 19.88 13.91
C ASP A 238 -14.98 18.91 13.90
N TYR A 239 -15.00 17.90 13.01
CA TYR A 239 -13.92 16.96 12.82
C TYR A 239 -13.00 17.43 11.70
N PHE A 240 -11.76 16.96 11.69
CA PHE A 240 -10.80 17.22 10.63
C PHE A 240 -10.50 15.94 9.86
N PHE A 241 -10.53 16.02 8.53
CA PHE A 241 -10.34 14.89 7.65
C PHE A 241 -9.20 15.13 6.66
N ILE A 242 -8.24 14.22 6.65
CA ILE A 242 -7.10 14.22 5.75
C ILE A 242 -7.32 13.16 4.69
N PHE A 243 -7.57 13.58 3.46
CA PHE A 243 -7.75 12.68 2.33
C PHE A 243 -6.41 12.40 1.67
N THR A 244 -6.16 11.13 1.35
CA THR A 244 -5.01 10.73 0.52
C THR A 244 -5.48 10.26 -0.85
N SER A 245 -4.56 10.25 -1.84
CA SER A 245 -4.85 9.72 -3.16
C SER A 245 -5.22 8.25 -3.10
N PRO A 246 -6.17 7.79 -3.94
CA PRO A 246 -6.27 6.38 -4.27
C PRO A 246 -4.98 5.88 -4.93
N ASN A 247 -4.83 4.56 -5.05
CA ASN A 247 -3.84 3.95 -5.94
C ASN A 247 -4.20 4.23 -7.42
N ASN A 248 -3.37 3.74 -8.37
CA ASN A 248 -3.54 4.01 -9.80
C ASN A 248 -4.35 2.90 -10.52
N ASP A 249 -5.29 2.26 -9.83
CA ASP A 249 -6.19 1.29 -10.43
C ASP A 249 -7.29 1.99 -11.24
N GLU A 250 -7.99 1.23 -12.07
CA GLU A 250 -9.13 1.72 -12.84
C GLU A 250 -10.13 2.48 -11.96
N GLY A 251 -10.55 3.67 -12.39
CA GLY A 251 -11.47 4.55 -11.65
C GLY A 251 -10.80 5.49 -10.63
N ALA A 252 -9.50 5.37 -10.40
CA ALA A 252 -8.77 6.20 -9.43
C ALA A 252 -8.88 7.70 -9.72
N ASN A 253 -8.78 8.10 -10.98
CA ASN A 253 -8.88 9.50 -11.38
C ASN A 253 -10.27 10.09 -11.11
N LYS A 254 -11.32 9.29 -11.21
CA LYS A 254 -12.70 9.69 -10.90
C LYS A 254 -12.87 9.98 -9.42
N ILE A 255 -12.38 9.08 -8.55
CA ILE A 255 -12.34 9.27 -7.08
C ILE A 255 -11.57 10.54 -6.74
N LYS A 256 -10.36 10.69 -7.26
CA LYS A 256 -9.48 11.85 -6.99
C LYS A 256 -10.15 13.16 -7.35
N ARG A 257 -10.73 13.28 -8.55
CA ARG A 257 -11.45 14.49 -8.98
C ARG A 257 -12.58 14.85 -8.03
N LYS A 258 -13.36 13.86 -7.58
CA LYS A 258 -14.48 14.06 -6.68
C LYS A 258 -14.02 14.53 -5.29
N ILE A 259 -13.00 13.90 -4.73
CA ILE A 259 -12.38 14.31 -3.46
C ILE A 259 -11.87 15.75 -3.55
N LEU A 260 -11.13 16.09 -4.62
CA LEU A 260 -10.58 17.45 -4.79
C LEU A 260 -11.67 18.52 -4.87
N LYS A 261 -12.79 18.23 -5.58
CA LYS A 261 -13.95 19.13 -5.62
C LYS A 261 -14.53 19.36 -4.21
N TYR A 262 -14.62 18.29 -3.41
CA TYR A 262 -15.15 18.35 -2.05
C TYR A 262 -14.25 19.15 -1.09
N VAL A 263 -12.94 18.91 -1.17
CA VAL A 263 -11.94 19.57 -0.31
C VAL A 263 -11.87 21.08 -0.56
N LYS A 264 -12.02 21.52 -1.82
CA LYS A 264 -11.97 22.97 -2.17
C LYS A 264 -12.99 23.83 -1.41
N THR A 265 -14.13 23.28 -1.05
CA THR A 265 -15.26 24.00 -0.46
C THR A 265 -15.37 23.85 1.07
N ARG A 266 -14.43 23.13 1.72
CA ARG A 266 -14.55 22.78 3.14
C ARG A 266 -13.25 23.01 3.91
N LYS A 267 -13.28 23.91 4.89
CA LYS A 267 -12.12 24.26 5.72
C LYS A 267 -11.60 23.13 6.64
N ASN A 268 -12.46 22.16 6.93
CA ASN A 268 -12.13 21.01 7.78
C ASN A 268 -11.64 19.79 6.99
N PHE A 269 -11.40 19.94 5.68
CA PHE A 269 -10.86 18.90 4.81
C PHE A 269 -9.51 19.32 4.24
N LYS A 270 -8.57 18.38 4.18
CA LYS A 270 -7.26 18.56 3.54
C LYS A 270 -6.97 17.39 2.62
N TYR A 271 -6.47 17.70 1.44
CA TYR A 271 -6.00 16.66 0.52
C TYR A 271 -4.48 16.65 0.52
N ILE A 272 -3.89 15.47 0.71
CA ILE A 272 -2.45 15.23 0.62
C ILE A 272 -2.25 14.05 -0.33
N THR A 273 -1.63 14.28 -1.47
CA THR A 273 -1.49 13.25 -2.51
C THR A 273 -0.87 11.97 -1.99
N SER A 274 0.18 12.06 -1.20
CA SER A 274 0.81 10.90 -0.56
C SER A 274 1.63 11.36 0.65
N LEU A 275 1.44 10.70 1.75
CA LEU A 275 2.23 10.89 2.97
C LEU A 275 3.56 10.11 2.90
N GLY A 276 3.62 9.04 2.10
CA GLY A 276 4.65 8.00 2.24
C GLY A 276 4.49 7.25 3.57
N GLN A 277 5.08 6.09 3.71
CA GLN A 277 4.85 5.24 4.89
C GLN A 277 5.31 5.92 6.19
N LYS A 278 6.50 6.52 6.20
CA LYS A 278 7.08 7.16 7.39
C LYS A 278 6.17 8.25 7.96
N ASN A 279 5.69 9.17 7.12
CA ASN A 279 4.82 10.26 7.58
C ASN A 279 3.39 9.77 7.83
N TYR A 280 2.92 8.79 7.08
CA TYR A 280 1.65 8.13 7.38
C TYR A 280 1.62 7.57 8.80
N PHE A 281 2.66 6.87 9.23
CA PHE A 281 2.78 6.35 10.60
C PHE A 281 2.85 7.47 11.64
N LYS A 282 3.55 8.56 11.33
CA LYS A 282 3.56 9.75 12.19
C LYS A 282 2.15 10.34 12.37
N PHE A 283 1.38 10.42 11.29
CA PHE A 283 -0.02 10.88 11.37
C PHE A 283 -0.89 9.92 12.18
N LEU A 284 -0.71 8.59 12.03
CA LEU A 284 -1.46 7.60 12.81
C LEU A 284 -1.25 7.72 14.33
N MET A 285 -0.14 8.30 14.79
CA MET A 285 0.10 8.60 16.19
C MET A 285 -0.80 9.74 16.74
N HIS A 286 -1.43 10.54 15.85
CA HIS A 286 -2.13 11.77 16.22
C HIS A 286 -3.58 11.85 15.72
N VAL A 287 -4.04 10.86 14.96
CA VAL A 287 -5.43 10.80 14.49
C VAL A 287 -6.25 9.83 15.32
N ASP A 288 -7.54 10.02 15.30
CA ASP A 288 -8.51 9.20 16.05
C ASP A 288 -8.91 7.94 15.28
N GLY A 289 -8.67 7.87 13.98
CA GLY A 289 -8.98 6.68 13.19
C GLY A 289 -8.73 6.86 11.71
N VAL A 290 -9.00 5.78 10.99
CA VAL A 290 -8.87 5.72 9.52
C VAL A 290 -10.20 5.30 8.91
N ILE A 291 -10.58 5.91 7.79
CA ILE A 291 -11.81 5.65 7.05
C ILE A 291 -11.46 5.25 5.61
N GLY A 292 -12.09 4.23 5.09
CA GLY A 292 -11.97 3.81 3.69
C GLY A 292 -11.77 2.33 3.53
N ASN A 293 -11.09 1.92 2.47
CA ASN A 293 -10.88 0.51 2.13
C ASN A 293 -9.41 0.17 1.85
N SER A 294 -8.49 0.94 2.42
CA SER A 294 -7.06 0.65 2.32
C SER A 294 -6.67 -0.57 3.16
N SER A 295 -5.78 -1.41 2.62
CA SER A 295 -5.22 -2.55 3.37
C SER A 295 -4.49 -2.13 4.64
N SER A 296 -3.95 -0.91 4.67
CA SER A 296 -3.31 -0.34 5.86
C SER A 296 -4.26 -0.28 7.06
N GLY A 297 -5.55 -0.03 6.83
CA GLY A 297 -6.57 -0.04 7.89
C GLY A 297 -6.68 -1.36 8.63
N VAL A 298 -6.31 -2.46 7.98
CA VAL A 298 -6.34 -3.81 8.55
C VAL A 298 -4.96 -4.24 9.05
N HIS A 299 -3.88 -3.87 8.36
CA HIS A 299 -2.53 -4.37 8.68
C HIS A 299 -1.75 -3.49 9.65
N GLU A 300 -1.72 -2.17 9.43
CA GLU A 300 -0.86 -1.26 10.19
C GLU A 300 -1.60 -0.51 11.28
N VAL A 301 -2.79 0.01 10.98
CA VAL A 301 -3.58 0.88 11.88
C VAL A 301 -3.85 0.24 13.25
N PRO A 302 -4.14 -1.08 13.36
CA PRO A 302 -4.33 -1.74 14.65
C PRO A 302 -3.13 -1.60 15.59
N SER A 303 -1.91 -1.54 15.06
CA SER A 303 -0.68 -1.37 15.85
C SER A 303 -0.58 -0.01 16.55
N PHE A 304 -1.34 0.98 16.09
CA PHE A 304 -1.44 2.31 16.71
C PHE A 304 -2.58 2.39 17.73
N LYS A 305 -3.29 1.29 17.96
CA LYS A 305 -4.44 1.21 18.89
C LYS A 305 -5.57 2.20 18.57
N ILE A 306 -5.74 2.58 17.31
CA ILE A 306 -6.83 3.40 16.80
C ILE A 306 -7.78 2.58 15.94
N GLY A 307 -8.99 3.09 15.71
CA GLY A 307 -10.02 2.35 14.97
C GLY A 307 -9.91 2.54 13.46
N THR A 308 -10.35 1.52 12.72
CA THR A 308 -10.55 1.58 11.28
C THR A 308 -12.03 1.42 10.95
N ILE A 309 -12.57 2.29 10.11
CA ILE A 309 -13.87 2.13 9.48
C ILE A 309 -13.62 1.64 8.05
N ASN A 310 -13.74 0.33 7.85
CA ASN A 310 -13.55 -0.32 6.55
C ASN A 310 -14.87 -0.30 5.78
N ILE A 311 -14.90 0.38 4.64
CA ILE A 311 -16.10 0.58 3.83
C ILE A 311 -16.06 -0.32 2.60
N GLY A 312 -17.09 -1.17 2.45
CA GLY A 312 -17.24 -2.07 1.32
C GLY A 312 -16.40 -3.34 1.41
N ASP A 313 -16.30 -4.05 0.29
CA ASP A 313 -15.85 -5.44 0.25
C ASP A 313 -14.39 -5.63 -0.16
N ARG A 314 -13.66 -4.53 -0.46
CA ARG A 314 -12.28 -4.62 -0.94
C ARG A 314 -11.36 -5.41 0.01
N GLN A 315 -11.59 -5.33 1.32
CA GLN A 315 -10.79 -6.05 2.32
C GLN A 315 -11.46 -7.34 2.81
N LEU A 316 -12.53 -7.78 2.14
CA LEU A 316 -13.18 -9.05 2.47
C LEU A 316 -12.19 -10.23 2.32
N GLY A 317 -12.29 -11.21 3.23
CA GLY A 317 -11.37 -12.37 3.27
C GLY A 317 -10.13 -12.17 4.15
N ARG A 318 -9.85 -10.94 4.60
CA ARG A 318 -8.73 -10.69 5.53
C ARG A 318 -9.05 -11.11 6.96
N GLN A 319 -8.02 -11.29 7.77
CA GLN A 319 -8.16 -11.60 9.19
C GLN A 319 -9.03 -10.56 9.90
N LYS A 320 -10.00 -11.01 10.69
CA LYS A 320 -10.82 -10.14 11.52
C LYS A 320 -9.98 -9.57 12.67
N ILE A 321 -10.08 -8.26 12.87
CA ILE A 321 -9.36 -7.53 13.92
C ILE A 321 -10.38 -6.64 14.66
N ASN A 322 -10.38 -6.67 15.98
CA ASN A 322 -11.39 -6.01 16.83
C ASN A 322 -11.45 -4.48 16.65
N SER A 323 -10.36 -3.83 16.26
CA SER A 323 -10.33 -2.39 15.99
C SER A 323 -10.85 -2.00 14.60
N VAL A 324 -11.25 -2.97 13.76
CA VAL A 324 -11.78 -2.74 12.42
C VAL A 324 -13.29 -2.93 12.42
N ILE A 325 -14.01 -1.88 12.07
CA ILE A 325 -15.48 -1.88 11.89
C ILE A 325 -15.77 -1.94 10.40
N ASN A 326 -16.28 -3.08 9.93
CA ASN A 326 -16.73 -3.21 8.55
C ASN A 326 -18.13 -2.61 8.39
N VAL A 327 -18.31 -1.79 7.37
CA VAL A 327 -19.57 -1.15 7.04
C VAL A 327 -19.85 -1.23 5.54
N ASN A 328 -21.11 -1.38 5.20
CA ASN A 328 -21.58 -1.31 3.82
C ASN A 328 -21.71 0.15 3.36
N TYR A 329 -22.08 0.37 2.09
CA TYR A 329 -22.35 1.69 1.53
C TYR A 329 -23.70 2.23 2.01
N SER A 330 -23.78 2.51 3.31
CA SER A 330 -24.92 3.11 3.99
C SER A 330 -24.45 4.35 4.74
N LYS A 331 -25.07 5.50 4.47
CA LYS A 331 -24.76 6.77 5.15
C LYS A 331 -24.92 6.67 6.66
N ALA A 332 -26.01 6.03 7.11
CA ALA A 332 -26.29 5.84 8.52
C ALA A 332 -25.23 4.98 9.22
N ASP A 333 -24.79 3.89 8.56
CA ASP A 333 -23.79 2.97 9.14
C ASP A 333 -22.41 3.59 9.19
N ILE A 334 -22.01 4.33 8.15
CA ILE A 334 -20.74 5.06 8.13
C ILE A 334 -20.73 6.11 9.26
N ILE A 335 -21.79 6.90 9.41
CA ILE A 335 -21.91 7.91 10.49
C ILE A 335 -21.86 7.22 11.87
N ARG A 336 -22.58 6.12 12.06
CA ARG A 336 -22.57 5.35 13.30
C ARG A 336 -21.19 4.82 13.65
N ALA A 337 -20.48 4.28 12.66
CA ALA A 337 -19.12 3.78 12.83
C ALA A 337 -18.12 4.89 13.19
N ILE A 338 -18.19 6.06 12.53
CA ILE A 338 -17.36 7.22 12.86
C ILE A 338 -17.62 7.67 14.31
N LYS A 339 -18.87 7.77 14.74
CA LYS A 339 -19.23 8.09 16.13
C LYS A 339 -18.67 7.06 17.11
N LYS A 340 -18.77 5.76 16.81
CA LYS A 340 -18.25 4.68 17.65
C LYS A 340 -16.73 4.76 17.82
N VAL A 341 -15.98 4.90 16.73
CA VAL A 341 -14.51 5.04 16.78
C VAL A 341 -14.12 6.29 17.57
N SER A 342 -14.82 7.42 17.38
CA SER A 342 -14.56 8.67 18.09
C SER A 342 -14.71 8.56 19.60
N ARG A 343 -15.63 7.71 20.09
CA ARG A 343 -15.89 7.49 21.53
C ARG A 343 -14.88 6.56 22.18
N LEU A 344 -14.46 5.49 21.51
CA LEU A 344 -13.53 4.50 22.04
C LEU A 344 -12.18 5.11 22.50
N LEU A 345 -11.79 6.22 21.90
CA LEU A 345 -10.54 6.91 22.24
C LEU A 345 -10.70 7.97 23.33
N SER A 346 -11.88 8.55 23.50
CA SER A 346 -12.14 9.46 24.62
C SER A 346 -12.09 8.76 25.97
N GLN A 347 -12.46 7.48 26.03
CA GLN A 347 -12.36 6.66 27.26
C GLN A 347 -10.92 6.27 27.62
N ARG A 348 -9.96 6.33 26.66
CA ARG A 348 -8.53 6.04 26.95
C ARG A 348 -7.76 7.26 27.43
N SER A 349 -8.20 8.48 27.11
CA SER A 349 -7.57 9.72 27.61
C SER A 349 -7.97 10.09 29.03
N THR A 350 -9.01 9.46 29.57
CA THR A 350 -9.49 9.67 30.95
C THR A 350 -9.01 8.59 31.94
N ALA A 351 -8.29 7.57 31.45
CA ALA A 351 -7.78 6.45 32.24
C ALA A 351 -6.24 6.42 32.31
N GLY A 352 -5.57 7.56 32.04
CA GLY A 352 -4.10 7.71 32.08
C GLY A 352 -3.68 8.87 32.93
#